data_86f061b82f0e38c32cbcab976e3c157a
#
_entry.id   86f061b82f0e38c32cbcab976e3c157a
#
_cell.length_a   1.000
_cell.length_b   1.000
_cell.length_c   1.000
_cell.angle_alpha   90.00
_cell.angle_beta   90.00
_cell.angle_gamma   90.00
#
_symmetry.space_group_name_H-M   'P 1'
#
loop_
_entity.id
_entity.type
_entity.pdbx_description
1 polymer ?
#
loop_
_entity_poly.entity_id
_entity_poly.type
_entity_poly.pdbx_seq_one_letter_code
_entity_poly.pdbx_strand_id
1 'polypeptide(L)'
;MTDDPQSHDDQTRPPAGPTRQTTAYLKQLFVEVGFVIDAKRGQNFLVDLNLLDLLERSAGITPADVVLEVGTGTGALSERLSRAAKHVVTCEIDPRLACLARDKLIDCDNVTLVEGDVLAGKHRFAPAVLAAVESALAAAPGGRLLLVANLPYCVATPVISNLLALPRPFAAAVVTVQREMGERMTATAGSHSYNALSVWIGAQCRSELVRVLPPSVFWPRPQVDSAIVRLDLEPDRRAAIGDLARFHDFVRDIFCHRRKVLRGVLVRLAAQKTGDKDAAKRIVESIYATLGFAADIRAEDIAPDVFVELDKLFAAAVG
;
A
#
# COMPACT_ATOMS: atom_id res chain seq x y z
N MET A 1 37.72 -21.14 -58.63
CA MET A 1 36.29 -20.74 -58.70
C MET A 1 35.61 -21.35 -57.51
N THR A 2 35.61 -20.60 -56.45
CA THR A 2 34.97 -20.98 -55.16
C THR A 2 34.15 -19.82 -54.77
N ASP A 3 32.83 -19.99 -54.91
CA ASP A 3 31.83 -19.03 -54.46
C ASP A 3 31.74 -19.07 -52.94
N ASP A 4 31.86 -17.91 -52.34
CA ASP A 4 31.68 -17.60 -50.92
C ASP A 4 30.21 -17.21 -50.71
N PRO A 5 29.43 -17.85 -49.82
CA PRO A 5 28.08 -17.40 -49.56
C PRO A 5 28.09 -16.29 -48.50
N GLN A 6 27.60 -15.20 -48.93
CA GLN A 6 27.31 -13.93 -48.27
C GLN A 6 26.80 -14.07 -46.82
N SER A 7 27.50 -13.34 -45.95
CA SER A 7 27.05 -12.93 -44.62
C SER A 7 25.74 -12.20 -44.71
N HIS A 8 24.67 -12.79 -44.16
CA HIS A 8 23.42 -12.08 -43.93
C HIS A 8 23.62 -11.09 -42.76
N ASP A 9 23.49 -9.87 -43.12
CA ASP A 9 23.40 -8.65 -42.34
C ASP A 9 22.42 -8.80 -41.20
N ASP A 10 22.90 -8.92 -39.97
CA ASP A 10 22.15 -8.76 -38.73
C ASP A 10 22.02 -7.25 -38.45
N GLN A 11 21.28 -6.55 -39.30
CA GLN A 11 20.92 -5.16 -39.13
C GLN A 11 19.42 -5.06 -38.89
N THR A 12 19.11 -4.48 -37.75
CA THR A 12 17.87 -3.82 -37.35
C THR A 12 17.24 -4.38 -36.08
N ARG A 13 17.97 -4.35 -34.97
CA ARG A 13 17.33 -4.08 -33.71
C ARG A 13 17.49 -2.58 -33.46
N PRO A 14 16.41 -1.78 -33.48
CA PRO A 14 16.55 -0.38 -33.14
C PRO A 14 17.13 -0.29 -31.72
N PRO A 15 18.06 0.64 -31.44
CA PRO A 15 18.60 0.83 -30.11
C PRO A 15 17.42 1.06 -29.17
N ALA A 16 17.42 0.38 -28.04
CA ALA A 16 16.44 0.56 -26.98
C ALA A 16 16.32 2.07 -26.74
N GLY A 17 15.14 2.62 -27.11
CA GLY A 17 14.90 4.06 -27.04
C GLY A 17 15.15 4.59 -25.64
N PRO A 18 15.46 5.87 -25.49
CA PRO A 18 15.81 6.44 -24.21
C PRO A 18 14.70 6.21 -23.20
N THR A 19 15.04 5.57 -22.12
CA THR A 19 14.27 5.23 -20.94
C THR A 19 13.68 6.46 -20.21
N ARG A 20 13.34 7.52 -20.90
CA ARG A 20 12.82 8.77 -20.31
C ARG A 20 11.31 8.86 -20.54
N GLN A 21 10.52 8.66 -19.49
CA GLN A 21 9.12 9.06 -19.48
C GLN A 21 9.01 10.59 -19.40
N THR A 22 9.37 11.31 -20.46
CA THR A 22 9.12 12.74 -20.49
C THR A 22 7.63 13.01 -20.68
N THR A 23 7.15 14.16 -20.21
CA THR A 23 5.77 14.60 -20.45
C THR A 23 5.41 14.61 -21.95
N ALA A 24 6.36 14.96 -22.83
CA ALA A 24 6.16 14.94 -24.27
C ALA A 24 5.94 13.50 -24.79
N TYR A 25 6.76 12.56 -24.34
CA TYR A 25 6.60 11.14 -24.67
C TYR A 25 5.25 10.59 -24.23
N LEU A 26 4.84 10.84 -22.98
CA LEU A 26 3.54 10.36 -22.47
C LEU A 26 2.36 10.96 -23.26
N LYS A 27 2.43 12.25 -23.62
CA LYS A 27 1.39 12.90 -24.43
C LYS A 27 1.27 12.23 -25.80
N GLN A 28 2.37 11.99 -26.47
CA GLN A 28 2.38 11.32 -27.77
C GLN A 28 1.81 9.90 -27.65
N LEU A 29 2.30 9.11 -26.71
CA LEU A 29 1.87 7.75 -26.46
C LEU A 29 0.36 7.67 -26.21
N PHE A 30 -0.18 8.59 -25.39
CA PHE A 30 -1.61 8.60 -25.06
C PHE A 30 -2.49 9.00 -26.25
N VAL A 31 -1.98 9.88 -27.11
CA VAL A 31 -2.67 10.21 -28.38
C VAL A 31 -2.72 9.00 -29.32
N GLU A 32 -1.62 8.26 -29.46
CA GLU A 32 -1.52 7.08 -30.32
C GLU A 32 -2.51 5.99 -29.94
N VAL A 33 -2.74 5.77 -28.64
CA VAL A 33 -3.68 4.75 -28.15
C VAL A 33 -5.08 5.29 -27.83
N GLY A 34 -5.32 6.57 -28.09
CA GLY A 34 -6.61 7.21 -27.77
C GLY A 34 -6.93 7.25 -26.27
N PHE A 35 -5.90 7.26 -25.41
CA PHE A 35 -6.09 7.32 -23.97
C PHE A 35 -6.36 8.75 -23.51
N VAL A 36 -7.44 8.93 -22.74
CA VAL A 36 -7.79 10.20 -22.11
C VAL A 36 -7.66 10.01 -20.60
N ILE A 37 -6.87 10.89 -19.98
CA ILE A 37 -6.64 10.86 -18.55
C ILE A 37 -7.94 11.11 -17.78
N ASP A 38 -8.25 10.26 -16.85
CA ASP A 38 -9.37 10.43 -15.92
C ASP A 38 -8.86 10.91 -14.54
N ALA A 39 -9.02 12.21 -14.29
CA ALA A 39 -8.61 12.81 -13.02
C ALA A 39 -9.33 12.20 -11.80
N LYS A 40 -10.55 11.64 -11.99
CA LYS A 40 -11.30 10.98 -10.91
C LYS A 40 -10.64 9.66 -10.47
N ARG A 41 -9.88 9.03 -11.36
CA ARG A 41 -9.13 7.81 -11.06
C ARG A 41 -7.78 8.07 -10.38
N GLY A 42 -7.42 9.34 -10.15
CA GLY A 42 -6.15 9.69 -9.51
C GLY A 42 -4.92 9.32 -10.34
N GLN A 43 -5.04 9.31 -11.66
CA GLN A 43 -3.99 8.96 -12.61
C GLN A 43 -2.94 10.07 -12.67
N ASN A 44 -1.82 9.89 -12.00
CA ASN A 44 -0.66 10.78 -11.99
C ASN A 44 0.60 9.95 -12.29
N PHE A 45 1.16 10.13 -13.48
CA PHE A 45 2.33 9.36 -13.91
C PHE A 45 3.61 10.05 -13.45
N LEU A 46 4.51 9.31 -12.81
CA LEU A 46 5.84 9.78 -12.46
C LEU A 46 6.66 9.99 -13.72
N VAL A 47 7.11 11.22 -13.97
CA VAL A 47 7.93 11.57 -15.13
C VAL A 47 9.43 11.63 -14.79
N ASP A 48 9.78 11.66 -13.50
CA ASP A 48 11.17 11.65 -13.02
C ASP A 48 11.62 10.22 -12.73
N LEU A 49 12.50 9.71 -13.58
CA LEU A 49 13.05 8.35 -13.45
C LEU A 49 13.87 8.13 -12.18
N ASN A 50 14.50 9.17 -11.64
CA ASN A 50 15.24 9.05 -10.38
C ASN A 50 14.31 8.69 -9.22
N LEU A 51 13.02 9.04 -9.32
CA LEU A 51 12.03 8.66 -8.33
C LEU A 51 11.59 7.20 -8.46
N LEU A 52 11.55 6.66 -9.69
CA LEU A 52 11.36 5.23 -9.89
C LEU A 52 12.55 4.44 -9.32
N ASP A 53 13.79 4.93 -9.52
CA ASP A 53 14.99 4.37 -8.90
C ASP A 53 14.93 4.44 -7.37
N LEU A 54 14.40 5.53 -6.83
CA LEU A 54 14.25 5.68 -5.38
C LEU A 54 13.24 4.69 -4.82
N LEU A 55 12.09 4.50 -5.49
CA LEU A 55 11.07 3.51 -5.10
C LEU A 55 11.67 2.10 -5.07
N GLU A 56 12.33 1.69 -6.16
CA GLU A 56 12.96 0.37 -6.28
C GLU A 56 14.03 0.15 -5.20
N ARG A 57 14.98 1.08 -5.06
CA ARG A 57 16.06 0.97 -4.06
C ARG A 57 15.53 0.99 -2.63
N SER A 58 14.53 1.83 -2.36
CA SER A 58 13.93 1.90 -1.02
C SER A 58 13.18 0.63 -0.64
N ALA A 59 12.76 -0.18 -1.61
CA ALA A 59 12.08 -1.43 -1.34
C ALA A 59 13.03 -2.56 -0.91
N GLY A 60 14.32 -2.48 -1.23
CA GLY A 60 15.29 -3.51 -0.91
C GLY A 60 14.92 -4.87 -1.50
N ILE A 61 14.51 -4.87 -2.77
CA ILE A 61 14.07 -6.05 -3.52
C ILE A 61 15.27 -6.99 -3.72
N THR A 62 15.02 -8.28 -3.57
CA THR A 62 16.00 -9.33 -3.89
C THR A 62 15.48 -10.22 -5.02
N PRO A 63 16.35 -10.97 -5.73
CA PRO A 63 15.94 -11.89 -6.78
C PRO A 63 15.04 -13.05 -6.31
N ALA A 64 14.81 -13.20 -5.02
CA ALA A 64 13.89 -14.19 -4.46
C ALA A 64 12.48 -13.63 -4.20
N ASP A 65 12.31 -12.31 -4.19
CA ASP A 65 11.07 -11.65 -3.77
C ASP A 65 10.00 -11.63 -4.86
N VAL A 66 8.76 -11.60 -4.44
CA VAL A 66 7.59 -11.32 -5.27
C VAL A 66 7.14 -9.89 -5.00
N VAL A 67 6.94 -9.12 -6.05
CA VAL A 67 6.47 -7.75 -5.95
C VAL A 67 5.03 -7.65 -6.44
N LEU A 68 4.17 -7.03 -5.64
CA LEU A 68 2.85 -6.54 -6.08
C LEU A 68 2.98 -5.06 -6.43
N GLU A 69 2.57 -4.69 -7.64
CA GLU A 69 2.39 -3.32 -8.07
C GLU A 69 0.91 -3.04 -8.32
N VAL A 70 0.42 -1.89 -7.88
CA VAL A 70 -0.96 -1.45 -8.08
C VAL A 70 -0.96 -0.14 -8.87
N GLY A 71 -1.58 -0.19 -10.06
CA GLY A 71 -1.53 0.89 -11.04
C GLY A 71 -0.30 0.76 -11.95
N THR A 72 -0.32 -0.23 -12.84
CA THR A 72 0.76 -0.49 -13.83
C THR A 72 1.08 0.74 -14.68
N GLY A 73 0.03 1.50 -15.04
CA GLY A 73 0.17 2.66 -15.91
C GLY A 73 0.76 2.28 -17.26
N THR A 74 1.91 2.88 -17.58
CA THR A 74 2.65 2.58 -18.83
C THR A 74 3.60 1.40 -18.71
N GLY A 75 3.67 0.72 -17.57
CA GLY A 75 4.60 -0.40 -17.32
C GLY A 75 6.03 0.00 -16.97
N ALA A 76 6.31 1.29 -16.78
CA ALA A 76 7.68 1.75 -16.56
C ALA A 76 8.28 1.31 -15.22
N LEU A 77 7.49 1.29 -14.16
CA LEU A 77 7.93 0.76 -12.87
C LEU A 77 7.96 -0.77 -12.93
N SER A 78 6.95 -1.42 -13.50
CA SER A 78 6.89 -2.89 -13.67
C SER A 78 8.13 -3.44 -14.37
N GLU A 79 8.56 -2.82 -15.49
CA GLU A 79 9.77 -3.21 -16.24
C GLU A 79 11.05 -3.15 -15.37
N ARG A 80 11.16 -2.15 -14.49
CA ARG A 80 12.29 -2.03 -13.57
C ARG A 80 12.24 -3.09 -12.48
N LEU A 81 11.06 -3.26 -11.87
CA LEU A 81 10.84 -4.25 -10.82
C LEU A 81 11.10 -5.67 -11.32
N SER A 82 10.78 -5.98 -12.60
CA SER A 82 11.02 -7.30 -13.19
C SER A 82 12.50 -7.69 -13.24
N ARG A 83 13.39 -6.71 -13.34
CA ARG A 83 14.85 -6.95 -13.33
C ARG A 83 15.42 -7.27 -11.95
N ALA A 84 14.72 -6.82 -10.90
CA ALA A 84 15.17 -6.95 -9.52
C ALA A 84 14.51 -8.10 -8.77
N ALA A 85 13.27 -8.45 -9.11
CA ALA A 85 12.44 -9.41 -8.41
C ALA A 85 12.42 -10.79 -9.05
N LYS A 86 12.05 -11.81 -8.30
CA LYS A 86 11.74 -13.14 -8.84
C LYS A 86 10.50 -13.10 -9.74
N HIS A 87 9.48 -12.38 -9.30
CA HIS A 87 8.24 -12.21 -10.06
C HIS A 87 7.56 -10.90 -9.69
N VAL A 88 6.92 -10.27 -10.67
CA VAL A 88 6.10 -9.06 -10.48
C VAL A 88 4.66 -9.38 -10.84
N VAL A 89 3.74 -9.16 -9.92
CA VAL A 89 2.31 -9.12 -10.19
C VAL A 89 1.90 -7.66 -10.24
N THR A 90 1.39 -7.21 -11.38
CA THR A 90 0.96 -5.81 -11.56
C THR A 90 -0.50 -5.77 -11.97
N CYS A 91 -1.24 -4.74 -11.54
CA CYS A 91 -2.67 -4.62 -11.77
C CYS A 91 -3.03 -3.26 -12.37
N GLU A 92 -3.80 -3.25 -13.47
CA GLU A 92 -4.24 -2.03 -14.16
C GLU A 92 -5.74 -2.08 -14.46
N ILE A 93 -6.46 -1.02 -14.02
CA ILE A 93 -7.91 -0.93 -14.21
C ILE A 93 -8.31 -0.40 -15.58
N ASP A 94 -7.44 0.37 -16.25
CA ASP A 94 -7.75 0.93 -17.56
C ASP A 94 -7.25 0.00 -18.68
N PRO A 95 -8.13 -0.54 -19.53
CA PRO A 95 -7.74 -1.51 -20.56
C PRO A 95 -6.75 -0.92 -21.59
N ARG A 96 -6.77 0.40 -21.85
CA ARG A 96 -5.83 1.04 -22.77
C ARG A 96 -4.43 1.10 -22.19
N LEU A 97 -4.33 1.46 -20.91
CA LEU A 97 -3.04 1.41 -20.18
C LEU A 97 -2.54 -0.02 -20.03
N ALA A 98 -3.43 -0.98 -19.77
CA ALA A 98 -3.06 -2.39 -19.71
C ALA A 98 -2.53 -2.90 -21.08
N CYS A 99 -3.09 -2.44 -22.19
CA CYS A 99 -2.56 -2.74 -23.53
C CYS A 99 -1.15 -2.17 -23.71
N LEU A 100 -0.95 -0.88 -23.40
CA LEU A 100 0.39 -0.25 -23.44
C LEU A 100 1.42 -0.96 -22.55
N ALA A 101 1.01 -1.30 -21.34
CA ALA A 101 1.87 -2.02 -20.40
C ALA A 101 2.24 -3.41 -20.94
N ARG A 102 1.30 -4.13 -21.57
CA ARG A 102 1.55 -5.45 -22.17
C ARG A 102 2.61 -5.37 -23.25
N ASP A 103 2.50 -4.39 -24.17
CA ASP A 103 3.48 -4.20 -25.23
C ASP A 103 4.86 -3.87 -24.67
N LYS A 104 4.91 -3.02 -23.63
CA LYS A 104 6.17 -2.66 -22.96
C LYS A 104 6.80 -3.81 -22.20
N LEU A 105 6.01 -4.71 -21.65
CA LEU A 105 6.45 -5.83 -20.81
C LEU A 105 6.61 -7.14 -21.59
N ILE A 106 6.54 -7.11 -22.93
CA ILE A 106 6.57 -8.30 -23.79
C ILE A 106 7.82 -9.15 -23.60
N ASP A 107 8.95 -8.52 -23.28
CA ASP A 107 10.23 -9.18 -23.02
C ASP A 107 10.45 -9.51 -21.51
N CYS A 108 9.44 -9.33 -20.66
CA CYS A 108 9.51 -9.56 -19.23
C CYS A 108 8.77 -10.85 -18.85
N ASP A 109 9.45 -12.02 -18.94
CA ASP A 109 8.85 -13.34 -18.70
C ASP A 109 8.38 -13.56 -17.25
N ASN A 110 8.83 -12.73 -16.32
CA ASN A 110 8.51 -12.80 -14.89
C ASN A 110 7.48 -11.75 -14.43
N VAL A 111 6.65 -11.26 -15.35
CA VAL A 111 5.59 -10.29 -15.02
C VAL A 111 4.21 -10.90 -15.31
N THR A 112 3.32 -10.81 -14.33
CA THR A 112 1.89 -11.12 -14.51
C THR A 112 1.08 -9.83 -14.43
N LEU A 113 0.51 -9.40 -15.57
CA LEU A 113 -0.41 -8.27 -15.63
C LEU A 113 -1.84 -8.76 -15.41
N VAL A 114 -2.49 -8.27 -14.36
CA VAL A 114 -3.91 -8.49 -14.07
C VAL A 114 -4.70 -7.27 -14.50
N GLU A 115 -5.61 -7.45 -15.46
CA GLU A 115 -6.49 -6.38 -15.92
C GLU A 115 -7.73 -6.29 -15.05
N GLY A 116 -8.03 -5.10 -14.53
CA GLY A 116 -9.19 -4.82 -13.71
C GLY A 116 -8.90 -4.04 -12.44
N ASP A 117 -9.93 -3.90 -11.61
CA ASP A 117 -9.79 -3.25 -10.32
C ASP A 117 -9.02 -4.19 -9.36
N VAL A 118 -8.02 -3.64 -8.68
CA VAL A 118 -7.28 -4.36 -7.64
C VAL A 118 -8.19 -4.79 -6.48
N LEU A 119 -9.29 -4.09 -6.29
CA LEU A 119 -10.26 -4.33 -5.21
C LEU A 119 -11.60 -4.84 -5.76
N ALA A 120 -12.13 -5.88 -5.15
CA ALA A 120 -13.52 -6.34 -5.34
C ALA A 120 -14.51 -5.61 -4.41
N GLY A 121 -14.15 -4.41 -3.95
CA GLY A 121 -14.88 -3.57 -3.01
C GLY A 121 -13.95 -2.99 -1.94
N LYS A 122 -14.46 -2.13 -1.06
CA LYS A 122 -13.62 -1.39 -0.09
C LYS A 122 -12.76 -2.26 0.83
N HIS A 123 -13.17 -3.49 1.08
CA HIS A 123 -12.58 -4.34 2.12
C HIS A 123 -12.02 -5.67 1.59
N ARG A 124 -11.87 -5.81 0.28
CA ARG A 124 -11.37 -7.06 -0.32
C ARG A 124 -10.58 -6.81 -1.59
N PHE A 125 -9.48 -7.52 -1.73
CA PHE A 125 -8.78 -7.64 -3.01
C PHE A 125 -9.61 -8.42 -4.03
N ALA A 126 -9.40 -8.12 -5.31
CA ALA A 126 -9.94 -8.91 -6.39
C ALA A 126 -9.35 -10.34 -6.34
N PRO A 127 -10.18 -11.38 -6.46
CA PRO A 127 -9.71 -12.77 -6.40
C PRO A 127 -8.60 -13.08 -7.41
N ALA A 128 -8.66 -12.49 -8.61
CA ALA A 128 -7.65 -12.67 -9.64
C ALA A 128 -6.27 -12.15 -9.21
N VAL A 129 -6.22 -11.01 -8.51
CA VAL A 129 -4.96 -10.44 -8.00
C VAL A 129 -4.38 -11.32 -6.89
N LEU A 130 -5.21 -11.78 -5.95
CA LEU A 130 -4.75 -12.69 -4.89
C LEU A 130 -4.24 -14.01 -5.46
N ALA A 131 -4.96 -14.61 -6.42
CA ALA A 131 -4.54 -15.85 -7.06
C ALA A 131 -3.20 -15.69 -7.80
N ALA A 132 -2.99 -14.57 -8.49
CA ALA A 132 -1.72 -14.28 -9.16
C ALA A 132 -0.57 -14.14 -8.14
N VAL A 133 -0.79 -13.41 -7.04
CA VAL A 133 0.20 -13.25 -5.96
C VAL A 133 0.52 -14.60 -5.30
N GLU A 134 -0.49 -15.40 -4.98
CA GLU A 134 -0.30 -16.72 -4.37
C GLU A 134 0.46 -17.67 -5.30
N SER A 135 0.14 -17.67 -6.61
CA SER A 135 0.86 -18.45 -7.62
C SER A 135 2.32 -18.03 -7.71
N ALA A 136 2.60 -16.72 -7.75
CA ALA A 136 3.96 -16.21 -7.79
C ALA A 136 4.76 -16.57 -6.52
N LEU A 137 4.14 -16.47 -5.34
CA LEU A 137 4.77 -16.86 -4.08
C LEU A 137 5.01 -18.37 -3.97
N ALA A 138 4.14 -19.20 -4.54
CA ALA A 138 4.34 -20.64 -4.62
C ALA A 138 5.54 -21.02 -5.50
N ALA A 139 5.78 -20.24 -6.57
CA ALA A 139 6.93 -20.38 -7.46
C ALA A 139 8.23 -19.74 -6.91
N ALA A 140 8.16 -19.05 -5.76
CA ALA A 140 9.27 -18.38 -5.09
C ALA A 140 9.39 -18.84 -3.61
N PRO A 141 9.81 -20.11 -3.35
CA PRO A 141 9.93 -20.62 -1.99
C PRO A 141 10.89 -19.77 -1.15
N GLY A 142 10.42 -19.29 0.01
CA GLY A 142 11.19 -18.40 0.88
C GLY A 142 11.21 -16.93 0.46
N GLY A 143 10.64 -16.59 -0.70
CA GLY A 143 10.49 -15.21 -1.16
C GLY A 143 9.49 -14.42 -0.32
N ARG A 144 9.76 -13.13 -0.18
CA ARG A 144 8.87 -12.18 0.50
C ARG A 144 7.87 -11.60 -0.50
N LEU A 145 6.69 -11.23 -0.02
CA LEU A 145 5.81 -10.34 -0.77
C LEU A 145 6.16 -8.88 -0.44
N LEU A 146 6.45 -8.08 -1.46
CA LEU A 146 6.66 -6.64 -1.32
C LEU A 146 5.57 -5.89 -2.09
N LEU A 147 5.11 -4.75 -1.56
CA LEU A 147 4.28 -3.81 -2.32
C LEU A 147 5.16 -2.65 -2.78
N VAL A 148 5.31 -2.47 -4.08
CA VAL A 148 6.06 -1.33 -4.64
C VAL A 148 5.22 -0.67 -5.72
N ALA A 149 4.74 0.54 -5.47
CA ALA A 149 3.79 1.17 -6.37
C ALA A 149 3.78 2.70 -6.30
N ASN A 150 3.52 3.33 -7.43
CA ASN A 150 2.98 4.69 -7.47
C ASN A 150 1.46 4.60 -7.36
N LEU A 151 0.94 4.50 -6.12
CA LEU A 151 -0.47 4.17 -5.88
C LEU A 151 -1.42 5.25 -6.40
N PRO A 152 -2.48 4.87 -7.14
CA PRO A 152 -3.58 5.80 -7.39
C PRO A 152 -4.19 6.27 -6.07
N TYR A 153 -4.30 7.58 -5.88
CA TYR A 153 -4.64 8.17 -4.58
C TYR A 153 -5.97 7.68 -4.00
N CYS A 154 -6.95 7.41 -4.87
CA CYS A 154 -8.28 6.96 -4.45
C CYS A 154 -8.30 5.56 -3.83
N VAL A 155 -7.31 4.70 -4.13
CA VAL A 155 -7.26 3.32 -3.63
C VAL A 155 -6.14 3.08 -2.61
N ALA A 156 -5.30 4.08 -2.33
CA ALA A 156 -4.12 3.90 -1.47
C ALA A 156 -4.48 3.39 -0.07
N THR A 157 -5.46 4.04 0.61
CA THR A 157 -5.90 3.60 1.95
C THR A 157 -6.44 2.16 1.96
N PRO A 158 -7.43 1.79 1.12
CA PRO A 158 -7.95 0.43 1.13
C PRO A 158 -6.93 -0.62 0.70
N VAL A 159 -6.01 -0.32 -0.22
CA VAL A 159 -4.95 -1.26 -0.62
C VAL A 159 -4.05 -1.58 0.57
N ILE A 160 -3.50 -0.56 1.24
CA ILE A 160 -2.61 -0.76 2.40
C ILE A 160 -3.36 -1.47 3.54
N SER A 161 -4.57 -1.01 3.88
CA SER A 161 -5.33 -1.58 4.99
C SER A 161 -5.70 -3.05 4.75
N ASN A 162 -6.14 -3.39 3.54
CA ASN A 162 -6.51 -4.76 3.20
C ASN A 162 -5.30 -5.69 3.12
N LEU A 163 -4.15 -5.22 2.60
CA LEU A 163 -2.92 -6.03 2.59
C LEU A 163 -2.47 -6.37 4.01
N LEU A 164 -2.54 -5.42 4.93
CA LEU A 164 -2.23 -5.65 6.34
C LEU A 164 -3.23 -6.60 7.03
N ALA A 165 -4.44 -6.72 6.52
CA ALA A 165 -5.43 -7.66 7.04
C ALA A 165 -5.29 -9.09 6.51
N LEU A 166 -4.50 -9.33 5.43
CA LEU A 166 -4.31 -10.67 4.88
C LEU A 166 -3.57 -11.58 5.86
N PRO A 167 -3.85 -12.90 5.87
CA PRO A 167 -3.09 -13.88 6.64
C PRO A 167 -1.59 -13.85 6.32
N ARG A 168 -1.24 -13.62 5.06
CA ARG A 168 0.14 -13.42 4.58
C ARG A 168 0.25 -12.00 4.01
N PRO A 169 0.58 -11.00 4.84
CA PRO A 169 0.75 -9.62 4.38
C PRO A 169 2.07 -9.43 3.63
N PHE A 170 2.31 -8.21 3.14
CA PHE A 170 3.63 -7.84 2.62
C PHE A 170 4.68 -7.85 3.75
N ALA A 171 5.93 -8.13 3.39
CA ALA A 171 7.07 -7.94 4.30
C ALA A 171 7.52 -6.47 4.37
N ALA A 172 7.45 -5.78 3.23
CA ALA A 172 7.65 -4.34 3.16
C ALA A 172 6.78 -3.73 2.06
N ALA A 173 6.41 -2.45 2.25
CA ALA A 173 5.75 -1.65 1.24
C ALA A 173 6.52 -0.34 1.01
N VAL A 174 6.75 0.01 -0.25
CA VAL A 174 7.27 1.32 -0.64
C VAL A 174 6.32 1.91 -1.67
N VAL A 175 5.63 2.96 -1.26
CA VAL A 175 4.53 3.49 -2.06
C VAL A 175 4.60 5.01 -2.18
N THR A 176 4.19 5.51 -3.34
CA THR A 176 3.91 6.94 -3.49
C THR A 176 2.43 7.17 -3.19
N VAL A 177 2.15 8.11 -2.31
CA VAL A 177 0.79 8.50 -1.89
C VAL A 177 0.69 10.03 -1.80
N GLN A 178 -0.51 10.59 -1.62
CA GLN A 178 -0.64 12.01 -1.25
C GLN A 178 0.11 12.28 0.06
N ARG A 179 0.74 13.45 0.18
CA ARG A 179 1.53 13.83 1.37
C ARG A 179 0.74 13.68 2.67
N GLU A 180 -0.50 14.17 2.69
CA GLU A 180 -1.36 14.03 3.87
C GLU A 180 -1.59 12.57 4.27
N MET A 181 -1.76 11.69 3.28
CA MET A 181 -1.86 10.25 3.53
C MET A 181 -0.55 9.70 4.09
N GLY A 182 0.60 10.08 3.52
CA GLY A 182 1.92 9.70 4.03
C GLY A 182 2.13 10.15 5.48
N GLU A 183 1.76 11.40 5.81
CA GLU A 183 1.81 11.94 7.16
C GLU A 183 0.92 11.15 8.14
N ARG A 184 -0.27 10.69 7.69
CA ARG A 184 -1.14 9.81 8.50
C ARG A 184 -0.55 8.42 8.71
N MET A 185 0.09 7.85 7.68
CA MET A 185 0.70 6.52 7.77
C MET A 185 1.89 6.48 8.73
N THR A 186 2.59 7.60 8.88
CA THR A 186 3.81 7.73 9.71
C THR A 186 3.60 8.53 10.99
N ALA A 187 2.35 8.91 11.28
CA ALA A 187 2.02 9.73 12.43
C ALA A 187 2.23 8.97 13.76
N THR A 188 2.76 9.68 14.75
CA THR A 188 2.89 9.21 16.13
C THR A 188 1.75 9.72 17.01
N ALA A 189 1.47 9.03 18.11
CA ALA A 189 0.46 9.46 19.10
C ALA A 189 0.68 10.91 19.52
N GLY A 190 -0.41 11.66 19.70
CA GLY A 190 -0.41 13.09 20.02
C GLY A 190 -0.17 14.01 18.83
N SER A 191 0.20 13.52 17.64
CA SER A 191 0.38 14.35 16.45
C SER A 191 -0.96 14.65 15.75
N HIS A 192 -1.02 15.81 15.05
CA HIS A 192 -2.23 16.27 14.36
C HIS A 192 -2.77 15.27 13.32
N SER A 193 -1.88 14.57 12.61
CA SER A 193 -2.23 13.61 11.56
C SER A 193 -2.60 12.22 12.09
N TYR A 194 -2.45 11.96 13.40
CA TYR A 194 -2.71 10.66 14.00
C TYR A 194 -4.18 10.26 13.94
N ASN A 195 -4.43 9.04 13.48
CA ASN A 195 -5.78 8.53 13.28
C ASN A 195 -5.83 6.98 13.30
N ALA A 196 -6.99 6.40 12.99
CA ALA A 196 -7.16 4.94 12.96
C ALA A 196 -6.15 4.21 12.04
N LEU A 197 -5.81 4.81 10.89
CA LEU A 197 -4.81 4.23 9.97
C LEU A 197 -3.42 4.24 10.60
N SER A 198 -3.07 5.29 11.33
CA SER A 198 -1.80 5.39 12.06
C SER A 198 -1.65 4.28 13.09
N VAL A 199 -2.72 4.00 13.84
CA VAL A 199 -2.76 2.89 14.81
C VAL A 199 -2.66 1.55 14.11
N TRP A 200 -3.46 1.34 13.04
CA TRP A 200 -3.50 0.09 12.28
C TRP A 200 -2.13 -0.27 11.68
N ILE A 201 -1.44 0.73 11.11
CA ILE A 201 -0.08 0.57 10.58
C ILE A 201 0.93 0.41 11.72
N GLY A 202 0.94 1.31 12.70
CA GLY A 202 1.93 1.33 13.77
C GLY A 202 1.90 0.11 14.69
N ALA A 203 0.72 -0.56 14.81
CA ALA A 203 0.59 -1.82 15.55
C ALA A 203 1.22 -3.03 14.81
N GLN A 204 1.56 -2.88 13.52
CA GLN A 204 2.06 -3.98 12.70
C GLN A 204 3.38 -3.67 12.00
N CYS A 205 3.70 -2.39 11.79
CA CYS A 205 4.82 -1.96 10.97
C CYS A 205 5.64 -0.88 11.67
N ARG A 206 6.91 -0.81 11.28
CA ARG A 206 7.68 0.42 11.35
C ARG A 206 7.39 1.22 10.07
N SER A 207 7.15 2.51 10.20
CA SER A 207 6.82 3.39 9.08
C SER A 207 7.81 4.56 8.98
N GLU A 208 8.13 4.96 7.75
CA GLU A 208 9.03 6.07 7.44
C GLU A 208 8.50 6.87 6.25
N LEU A 209 8.50 8.20 6.36
CA LEU A 209 8.31 9.11 5.24
C LEU A 209 9.68 9.33 4.58
N VAL A 210 9.95 8.62 3.49
CA VAL A 210 11.26 8.62 2.81
C VAL A 210 11.52 9.95 2.13
N ARG A 211 10.51 10.51 1.42
CA ARG A 211 10.67 11.75 0.67
C ARG A 211 9.34 12.41 0.35
N VAL A 212 9.28 13.73 0.44
CA VAL A 212 8.19 14.56 -0.10
C VAL A 212 8.49 14.90 -1.56
N LEU A 213 7.46 14.80 -2.40
CA LEU A 213 7.54 14.98 -3.84
C LEU A 213 6.66 16.15 -4.27
N PRO A 214 7.21 17.16 -4.97
CA PRO A 214 6.40 18.27 -5.50
C PRO A 214 5.52 17.77 -6.67
N PRO A 215 4.41 18.47 -6.98
CA PRO A 215 3.53 18.13 -8.11
C PRO A 215 4.24 18.12 -9.48
N SER A 216 5.35 18.84 -9.62
CA SER A 216 6.09 18.96 -10.89
C SER A 216 6.73 17.67 -11.39
N VAL A 217 6.90 16.66 -10.52
CA VAL A 217 7.46 15.36 -10.89
C VAL A 217 6.42 14.38 -11.45
N PHE A 218 5.16 14.83 -11.53
CA PHE A 218 4.03 14.05 -12.08
C PHE A 218 3.43 14.72 -13.31
N TRP A 219 2.84 13.90 -14.15
CA TRP A 219 1.96 14.35 -15.23
C TRP A 219 0.72 13.42 -15.32
N PRO A 220 -0.52 14.01 -15.31
CA PRO A 220 -0.82 15.39 -14.96
C PRO A 220 -0.30 15.79 -13.56
N ARG A 221 -0.12 17.08 -13.35
CA ARG A 221 0.29 17.57 -12.03
C ARG A 221 -0.87 17.44 -11.04
N PRO A 222 -0.70 16.71 -9.91
CA PRO A 222 -1.68 16.73 -8.84
C PRO A 222 -1.78 18.11 -8.19
N GLN A 223 -2.87 18.36 -7.48
CA GLN A 223 -3.08 19.64 -6.77
C GLN A 223 -2.32 19.74 -5.45
N VAL A 224 -1.80 18.60 -4.96
CA VAL A 224 -1.13 18.48 -3.65
C VAL A 224 0.20 17.78 -3.80
N ASP A 225 1.10 18.00 -2.86
CA ASP A 225 2.34 17.24 -2.75
C ASP A 225 2.04 15.75 -2.54
N SER A 226 2.99 14.93 -2.94
CA SER A 226 3.01 13.50 -2.68
C SER A 226 4.12 13.14 -1.70
N ALA A 227 4.14 11.91 -1.25
CA ALA A 227 5.22 11.39 -0.43
C ALA A 227 5.52 9.95 -0.82
N ILE A 228 6.79 9.57 -0.78
CA ILE A 228 7.21 8.17 -0.75
C ILE A 228 7.22 7.75 0.71
N VAL A 229 6.49 6.69 1.01
CA VAL A 229 6.42 6.07 2.34
C VAL A 229 6.93 4.65 2.27
N ARG A 230 7.72 4.28 3.26
CA ARG A 230 8.15 2.90 3.51
C ARG A 230 7.47 2.36 4.75
N LEU A 231 6.96 1.15 4.65
CA LEU A 231 6.43 0.36 5.75
C LEU A 231 7.21 -0.96 5.80
N ASP A 232 7.79 -1.28 6.94
CA ASP A 232 8.41 -2.57 7.19
C ASP A 232 7.55 -3.33 8.19
N LEU A 233 7.05 -4.51 7.82
CA LEU A 233 6.26 -5.34 8.71
C LEU A 233 7.14 -5.82 9.87
N GLU A 234 6.62 -5.74 11.08
CA GLU A 234 7.24 -6.29 12.28
C GLU A 234 6.42 -7.49 12.76
N PRO A 235 6.86 -8.73 12.45
CA PRO A 235 6.09 -9.94 12.72
C PRO A 235 5.66 -10.09 14.18
N ASP A 236 6.53 -9.72 15.12
CA ASP A 236 6.26 -9.83 16.55
C ASP A 236 5.16 -8.86 17.00
N ARG A 237 5.18 -7.62 16.51
CA ARG A 237 4.11 -6.65 16.77
C ARG A 237 2.79 -7.14 16.22
N ARG A 238 2.79 -7.62 14.98
CA ARG A 238 1.59 -8.16 14.35
C ARG A 238 1.05 -9.37 15.12
N ALA A 239 1.91 -10.31 15.50
CA ALA A 239 1.52 -11.49 16.28
C ALA A 239 0.92 -11.10 17.65
N ALA A 240 1.42 -10.02 18.25
CA ALA A 240 0.89 -9.49 19.51
C ALA A 240 -0.57 -9.06 19.42
N ILE A 241 -1.12 -8.72 18.26
CA ILE A 241 -2.54 -8.33 18.09
C ILE A 241 -3.47 -9.52 18.36
N GLY A 242 -3.12 -10.69 17.84
CA GLY A 242 -3.97 -11.90 17.88
C GLY A 242 -5.08 -11.84 16.84
N ASP A 243 -6.25 -11.29 17.16
CA ASP A 243 -7.38 -11.16 16.25
C ASP A 243 -7.33 -9.81 15.51
N LEU A 244 -6.83 -9.85 14.26
CA LEU A 244 -6.66 -8.66 13.43
C LEU A 244 -8.00 -8.00 13.04
N ALA A 245 -9.04 -8.80 12.77
CA ALA A 245 -10.33 -8.26 12.35
C ALA A 245 -10.99 -7.50 13.49
N ARG A 246 -11.01 -8.12 14.69
CA ARG A 246 -11.51 -7.48 15.91
C ARG A 246 -10.76 -6.20 16.21
N PHE A 247 -9.43 -6.23 16.20
CA PHE A 247 -8.59 -5.07 16.48
C PHE A 247 -8.84 -3.93 15.49
N HIS A 248 -8.93 -4.24 14.18
CA HIS A 248 -9.24 -3.24 13.16
C HIS A 248 -10.59 -2.56 13.41
N ASP A 249 -11.63 -3.35 13.72
CA ASP A 249 -12.96 -2.83 14.01
C ASP A 249 -12.97 -2.01 15.31
N PHE A 250 -12.30 -2.48 16.35
CA PHE A 250 -12.17 -1.78 17.62
C PHE A 250 -11.50 -0.40 17.46
N VAL A 251 -10.38 -0.35 16.76
CA VAL A 251 -9.69 0.91 16.47
C VAL A 251 -10.59 1.86 15.67
N ARG A 252 -11.26 1.36 14.63
CA ARG A 252 -12.19 2.16 13.82
C ARG A 252 -13.32 2.75 14.68
N ASP A 253 -13.94 1.95 15.53
CA ASP A 253 -15.08 2.36 16.35
C ASP A 253 -14.68 3.42 17.40
N ILE A 254 -13.48 3.32 17.95
CA ILE A 254 -12.93 4.35 18.85
C ILE A 254 -12.68 5.66 18.07
N PHE A 255 -12.04 5.61 16.91
CA PHE A 255 -11.68 6.81 16.14
C PHE A 255 -12.87 7.49 15.47
N CYS A 256 -14.03 6.83 15.33
CA CYS A 256 -15.27 7.52 14.98
C CYS A 256 -15.60 8.65 15.97
N HIS A 257 -15.05 8.61 17.17
CA HIS A 257 -15.24 9.58 18.24
C HIS A 257 -13.95 10.18 18.77
N ARG A 258 -12.92 10.31 17.93
CA ARG A 258 -11.54 10.69 18.32
C ARG A 258 -11.43 11.93 19.22
N ARG A 259 -12.38 12.90 19.07
CA ARG A 259 -12.39 14.15 19.85
C ARG A 259 -13.02 14.01 21.25
N LYS A 260 -13.63 12.86 21.55
CA LYS A 260 -14.23 12.62 22.86
C LYS A 260 -13.21 11.98 23.79
N VAL A 261 -13.40 12.20 25.09
CA VAL A 261 -12.66 11.47 26.14
C VAL A 261 -12.91 9.98 25.95
N LEU A 262 -11.84 9.20 25.92
CA LEU A 262 -11.87 7.77 25.62
C LEU A 262 -12.80 6.99 26.55
N ARG A 263 -12.82 7.32 27.84
CA ARG A 263 -13.69 6.71 28.87
C ARG A 263 -15.13 6.59 28.41
N GLY A 264 -15.73 7.68 27.93
CA GLY A 264 -17.11 7.70 27.47
C GLY A 264 -17.34 6.84 26.21
N VAL A 265 -16.35 6.75 25.33
CA VAL A 265 -16.40 5.89 24.14
C VAL A 265 -16.38 4.42 24.54
N LEU A 266 -15.45 4.02 25.41
CA LEU A 266 -15.33 2.64 25.89
C LEU A 266 -16.57 2.19 26.68
N VAL A 267 -17.11 3.04 27.57
CA VAL A 267 -18.36 2.71 28.31
C VAL A 267 -19.52 2.46 27.34
N ARG A 268 -19.64 3.26 26.28
CA ARG A 268 -20.67 3.03 25.26
C ARG A 268 -20.47 1.70 24.53
N LEU A 269 -19.26 1.41 24.08
CA LEU A 269 -18.94 0.15 23.38
C LEU A 269 -19.16 -1.06 24.31
N ALA A 270 -18.73 -0.98 25.56
CA ALA A 270 -18.94 -2.04 26.54
C ALA A 270 -20.43 -2.27 26.84
N ALA A 271 -21.22 -1.19 27.02
CA ALA A 271 -22.65 -1.28 27.25
C ALA A 271 -23.42 -1.92 26.07
N GLN A 272 -22.97 -1.67 24.82
CA GLN A 272 -23.54 -2.32 23.63
C GLN A 272 -23.27 -3.85 23.62
N LYS A 273 -22.16 -4.29 24.20
CA LYS A 273 -21.79 -5.72 24.28
C LYS A 273 -22.43 -6.41 25.46
N THR A 274 -22.41 -5.79 26.64
CA THR A 274 -22.87 -6.41 27.90
C THR A 274 -24.38 -6.24 28.16
N GLY A 275 -25.03 -5.27 27.51
CA GLY A 275 -26.42 -4.87 27.80
C GLY A 275 -26.60 -4.15 29.15
N ASP A 276 -25.53 -3.95 29.94
CA ASP A 276 -25.56 -3.32 31.27
C ASP A 276 -24.57 -2.16 31.33
N LYS A 277 -25.13 -0.95 31.55
CA LYS A 277 -24.32 0.28 31.60
C LYS A 277 -23.45 0.38 32.86
N ASP A 278 -23.89 -0.16 33.98
CA ASP A 278 -23.13 -0.08 35.23
C ASP A 278 -22.02 -1.16 35.23
N ALA A 279 -22.26 -2.33 34.66
CA ALA A 279 -21.19 -3.30 34.38
C ALA A 279 -20.16 -2.70 33.43
N ALA A 280 -20.58 -2.03 32.34
CA ALA A 280 -19.70 -1.36 31.40
C ALA A 280 -18.82 -0.30 32.07
N LYS A 281 -19.34 0.50 32.99
CA LYS A 281 -18.54 1.46 33.75
C LYS A 281 -17.46 0.77 34.59
N ARG A 282 -17.84 -0.30 35.34
CA ARG A 282 -16.87 -1.04 36.16
C ARG A 282 -15.74 -1.64 35.31
N ILE A 283 -16.07 -2.21 34.14
CA ILE A 283 -15.10 -2.74 33.19
C ILE A 283 -14.12 -1.65 32.78
N VAL A 284 -14.62 -0.50 32.36
CA VAL A 284 -13.78 0.60 31.88
C VAL A 284 -12.90 1.19 32.99
N GLU A 285 -13.44 1.32 34.23
CA GLU A 285 -12.62 1.75 35.38
C GLU A 285 -11.49 0.76 35.67
N SER A 286 -11.73 -0.53 35.58
CA SER A 286 -10.68 -1.57 35.74
C SER A 286 -9.60 -1.45 34.64
N ILE A 287 -10.01 -1.24 33.38
CA ILE A 287 -9.07 -1.05 32.27
C ILE A 287 -8.23 0.22 32.47
N TYR A 288 -8.86 1.32 32.89
CA TYR A 288 -8.15 2.58 33.18
C TYR A 288 -7.14 2.43 34.29
N ALA A 289 -7.49 1.71 35.36
CA ALA A 289 -6.57 1.43 36.45
C ALA A 289 -5.39 0.54 36.01
N THR A 290 -5.66 -0.48 35.18
CA THR A 290 -4.63 -1.40 34.66
C THR A 290 -3.63 -0.71 33.75
N LEU A 291 -4.14 0.16 32.83
CA LEU A 291 -3.29 0.87 31.87
C LEU A 291 -2.75 2.21 32.39
N GLY A 292 -3.12 2.62 33.58
CA GLY A 292 -2.71 3.90 34.17
C GLY A 292 -3.17 5.13 33.39
N PHE A 293 -4.37 5.07 32.76
CA PHE A 293 -4.86 6.14 31.92
C PHE A 293 -5.31 7.35 32.73
N ALA A 294 -4.95 8.55 32.25
CA ALA A 294 -5.49 9.80 32.77
C ALA A 294 -7.01 9.90 32.48
N ALA A 295 -7.74 10.61 33.34
CA ALA A 295 -9.20 10.69 33.26
C ALA A 295 -9.72 11.30 31.95
N ASP A 296 -8.93 12.18 31.34
CA ASP A 296 -9.26 12.97 30.15
C ASP A 296 -8.57 12.49 28.87
N ILE A 297 -7.83 11.35 28.91
CA ILE A 297 -7.12 10.79 27.77
C ILE A 297 -8.04 10.59 26.58
N ARG A 298 -7.53 10.89 25.39
CA ARG A 298 -8.22 10.70 24.12
C ARG A 298 -7.56 9.60 23.29
N ALA A 299 -8.30 9.08 22.31
CA ALA A 299 -7.77 8.07 21.40
C ALA A 299 -6.48 8.51 20.67
N GLU A 300 -6.38 9.80 20.35
CA GLU A 300 -5.24 10.36 19.63
C GLU A 300 -3.95 10.44 20.48
N ASP A 301 -4.04 10.27 21.79
CA ASP A 301 -2.91 10.33 22.72
C ASP A 301 -2.29 8.95 23.00
N ILE A 302 -2.90 7.87 22.49
CA ILE A 302 -2.55 6.48 22.81
C ILE A 302 -1.65 5.89 21.72
N ALA A 303 -0.50 5.35 22.10
CA ALA A 303 0.42 4.68 21.20
C ALA A 303 -0.18 3.35 20.66
N PRO A 304 0.23 2.90 19.44
CA PRO A 304 -0.34 1.71 18.82
C PRO A 304 -0.20 0.41 19.62
N ASP A 305 0.89 0.21 20.33
CA ASP A 305 1.14 -0.93 21.22
C ASP A 305 0.19 -0.95 22.43
N VAL A 306 -0.05 0.23 23.02
CA VAL A 306 -1.05 0.39 24.10
C VAL A 306 -2.47 0.16 23.59
N PHE A 307 -2.77 0.50 22.32
CA PHE A 307 -4.06 0.15 21.70
C PHE A 307 -4.24 -1.37 21.58
N VAL A 308 -3.18 -2.12 21.28
CA VAL A 308 -3.24 -3.59 21.23
C VAL A 308 -3.55 -4.16 22.62
N GLU A 309 -2.94 -3.62 23.65
CA GLU A 309 -3.22 -4.03 25.04
C GLU A 309 -4.64 -3.65 25.49
N LEU A 310 -5.08 -2.45 25.15
CA LEU A 310 -6.44 -1.97 25.41
C LEU A 310 -7.49 -2.87 24.75
N ASP A 311 -7.30 -3.27 23.48
CA ASP A 311 -8.21 -4.18 22.78
C ASP A 311 -8.31 -5.54 23.47
N LYS A 312 -7.17 -6.11 23.90
CA LYS A 312 -7.14 -7.39 24.62
C LYS A 312 -7.90 -7.34 25.95
N LEU A 313 -7.60 -6.32 26.75
CA LEU A 313 -8.29 -6.13 28.03
C LEU A 313 -9.80 -5.89 27.83
N PHE A 314 -10.14 -5.08 26.84
CA PHE A 314 -11.55 -4.82 26.52
C PHE A 314 -12.27 -6.10 26.07
N ALA A 315 -11.69 -6.85 25.13
CA ALA A 315 -12.29 -8.08 24.64
C ALA A 315 -12.46 -9.13 25.74
N ALA A 316 -11.46 -9.31 26.61
CA ALA A 316 -11.52 -10.24 27.74
C ALA A 316 -12.59 -9.87 28.76
N ALA A 317 -12.92 -8.58 28.90
CA ALA A 317 -13.88 -8.11 29.90
C ALA A 317 -15.33 -8.07 29.40
N VAL A 318 -15.56 -8.02 28.09
CA VAL A 318 -16.94 -7.93 27.50
C VAL A 318 -17.37 -9.20 26.77
N GLY A 319 -16.44 -10.14 26.54
CA GLY A 319 -16.68 -11.41 25.83
C GLY A 319 -16.99 -12.53 26.67
#